data_76b10ddc6a2601ecfdf76ae8d8c6a21f
#
_entry.id   76b10ddc6a2601ecfdf76ae8d8c6a21f
#
_cell.length_a   1.000
_cell.length_b   1.000
_cell.length_c   1.000
_cell.angle_alpha   90.00
_cell.angle_beta   90.00
_cell.angle_gamma   90.00
#
_symmetry.space_group_name_H-M   'P 1'
#
loop_
_entity.id
_entity.type
_entity.pdbx_description
1 polymer ?
#
loop_
_entity_poly.entity_id
_entity_poly.type
_entity_poly.pdbx_seq_one_letter_code
_entity_poly.pdbx_strand_id
1 'polypeptide(L)'
;MMMAMACTMSAYAQYDFLRPVKDATPGGYDFWVYTPLDYYYSLESTPVIIFLHGASLCSKNMNRSRKYGPLDAIVKGRQIDALVVVPQNPGGAWNPKKINDVLEWTKKNYACDTTRVYVLGMSLGGYGTLDFCGTYPDKVAAAMALCGGCSLKDRSGLGKLPLWIMH
;
A
#
# COMPACT_ATOMS: atom_id res chain seq x y z
N MET A 1 -16.84 -37.72 15.89
CA MET A 1 -17.05 -37.14 14.54
C MET A 1 -17.10 -35.61 14.64
N MET A 2 -15.97 -34.98 15.04
CA MET A 2 -15.89 -33.53 15.30
C MET A 2 -14.52 -32.95 14.94
N MET A 3 -13.96 -33.29 13.78
CA MET A 3 -12.64 -32.80 13.38
C MET A 3 -12.51 -32.29 11.92
N ALA A 4 -13.63 -32.12 11.23
CA ALA A 4 -13.62 -31.67 9.84
C ALA A 4 -14.05 -30.21 9.61
N MET A 5 -14.40 -29.45 10.67
CA MET A 5 -14.97 -28.11 10.53
C MET A 5 -13.99 -26.96 10.71
N ALA A 6 -12.78 -27.22 11.22
CA ALA A 6 -11.79 -26.18 11.52
C ALA A 6 -10.95 -25.75 10.30
N CYS A 7 -10.87 -26.57 9.24
CA CYS A 7 -9.97 -26.30 8.11
C CYS A 7 -10.59 -25.43 7.00
N THR A 8 -11.93 -25.33 6.94
CA THR A 8 -12.63 -24.56 5.89
C THR A 8 -12.85 -23.09 6.24
N MET A 9 -12.80 -22.70 7.51
CA MET A 9 -12.97 -21.30 7.93
C MET A 9 -11.76 -20.42 7.62
N SER A 10 -10.55 -20.99 7.51
CA SER A 10 -9.33 -20.22 7.26
C SER A 10 -9.27 -19.55 5.87
N ALA A 11 -9.77 -20.22 4.84
CA ALA A 11 -9.70 -19.70 3.46
C ALA A 11 -10.74 -18.58 3.17
N TYR A 12 -11.91 -18.66 3.77
CA TYR A 12 -12.97 -17.66 3.58
C TYR A 12 -12.74 -16.38 4.40
N ALA A 13 -12.21 -16.50 5.62
CA ALA A 13 -11.89 -15.35 6.45
C ALA A 13 -10.83 -14.42 5.82
N GLN A 14 -9.91 -14.98 5.06
CA GLN A 14 -8.80 -14.23 4.46
C GLN A 14 -9.25 -13.32 3.29
N TYR A 15 -10.33 -13.65 2.59
CA TYR A 15 -10.87 -12.82 1.51
C TYR A 15 -11.66 -11.61 2.02
N ASP A 16 -12.26 -11.68 3.21
CA ASP A 16 -12.99 -10.57 3.80
C ASP A 16 -12.08 -9.42 4.27
N PHE A 17 -10.77 -9.70 4.45
CA PHE A 17 -9.78 -8.68 4.85
C PHE A 17 -9.11 -7.96 3.68
N LEU A 18 -9.36 -8.36 2.43
CA LEU A 18 -8.83 -7.69 1.24
C LEU A 18 -9.98 -7.12 0.40
N ARG A 19 -10.16 -5.81 0.44
CA ARG A 19 -11.29 -5.10 -0.18
C ARG A 19 -10.84 -4.16 -1.30
N PRO A 20 -11.52 -4.18 -2.46
CA PRO A 20 -11.33 -3.16 -3.49
C PRO A 20 -12.07 -1.87 -3.10
N VAL A 21 -11.42 -0.75 -3.30
CA VAL A 21 -12.00 0.60 -3.15
C VAL A 21 -11.92 1.30 -4.49
N LYS A 22 -13.05 1.71 -5.03
CA LYS A 22 -13.18 2.33 -6.34
C LYS A 22 -13.84 3.68 -6.22
N ASP A 23 -13.44 4.61 -7.09
CA ASP A 23 -14.02 5.95 -7.23
C ASP A 23 -14.09 6.75 -5.91
N ALA A 24 -13.29 6.36 -4.92
CA ALA A 24 -13.29 6.97 -3.60
C ALA A 24 -12.51 8.28 -3.52
N THR A 25 -11.60 8.51 -4.46
CA THR A 25 -10.80 9.73 -4.57
C THR A 25 -11.04 10.35 -5.95
N PRO A 26 -11.67 11.54 -6.05
CA PRO A 26 -12.04 12.13 -7.32
C PRO A 26 -10.84 12.30 -8.27
N GLY A 27 -10.90 11.66 -9.45
CA GLY A 27 -9.80 11.64 -10.42
C GLY A 27 -8.51 10.97 -9.93
N GLY A 28 -8.57 10.26 -8.81
CA GLY A 28 -7.45 9.58 -8.15
C GLY A 28 -7.22 8.16 -8.65
N TYR A 29 -6.67 7.34 -7.76
CA TYR A 29 -6.45 5.92 -8.00
C TYR A 29 -7.54 5.09 -7.33
N ASP A 30 -8.01 4.02 -7.99
CA ASP A 30 -8.63 2.90 -7.33
C ASP A 30 -7.55 2.12 -6.56
N PHE A 31 -7.90 1.44 -5.47
CA PHE A 31 -6.91 0.78 -4.64
C PHE A 31 -7.48 -0.41 -3.88
N TRP A 32 -6.61 -1.32 -3.47
CA TRP A 32 -6.90 -2.40 -2.55
C TRP A 32 -6.55 -1.98 -1.13
N VAL A 33 -7.34 -2.40 -0.16
CA VAL A 33 -7.04 -2.30 1.27
C VAL A 33 -7.10 -3.69 1.88
N TYR A 34 -6.01 -4.08 2.54
CA TYR A 34 -5.95 -5.24 3.40
C TYR A 34 -5.94 -4.79 4.86
N THR A 35 -6.73 -5.44 5.70
CA THR A 35 -6.73 -5.29 7.15
C THR A 35 -6.12 -6.54 7.79
N PRO A 36 -5.23 -6.42 8.81
CA PRO A 36 -4.72 -7.59 9.52
C PRO A 36 -5.82 -8.33 10.27
N LEU A 37 -5.59 -9.59 10.62
CA LEU A 37 -6.61 -10.47 11.20
C LEU A 37 -7.18 -9.95 12.53
N ASP A 38 -6.35 -9.29 13.32
CA ASP A 38 -6.71 -8.74 14.63
C ASP A 38 -7.18 -7.28 14.57
N TYR A 39 -7.27 -6.68 13.39
CA TYR A 39 -7.57 -5.26 13.19
C TYR A 39 -8.79 -4.78 13.98
N TYR A 40 -9.87 -5.57 14.04
CA TYR A 40 -11.10 -5.22 14.73
C TYR A 40 -11.10 -5.53 16.23
N TYR A 41 -10.09 -6.24 16.72
CA TYR A 41 -9.98 -6.69 18.11
C TYR A 41 -8.77 -6.09 18.82
N SER A 42 -7.81 -5.53 18.08
CA SER A 42 -6.63 -4.88 18.66
C SER A 42 -7.01 -3.53 19.29
N LEU A 43 -6.46 -3.28 20.46
CA LEU A 43 -6.52 -1.96 21.11
C LEU A 43 -5.43 -1.03 20.60
N GLU A 44 -4.47 -1.55 19.83
CA GLU A 44 -3.36 -0.79 19.27
C GLU A 44 -3.71 -0.21 17.90
N SER A 45 -3.25 1.00 17.63
CA SER A 45 -3.38 1.62 16.32
C SER A 45 -2.52 0.90 15.29
N THR A 46 -3.11 0.53 14.16
CA THR A 46 -2.48 -0.28 13.12
C THR A 46 -1.59 0.57 12.20
N PRO A 47 -0.33 0.16 11.92
CA PRO A 47 0.52 0.85 10.93
C PRO A 47 -0.08 0.81 9.53
N VAL A 48 0.36 1.71 8.66
CA VAL A 48 -0.05 1.76 7.24
C VAL A 48 1.15 1.47 6.34
N ILE A 49 0.99 0.56 5.41
CA ILE A 49 1.94 0.30 4.33
C ILE A 49 1.27 0.66 3.00
N ILE A 50 1.82 1.61 2.27
CA ILE A 50 1.45 1.90 0.89
C ILE A 50 2.46 1.20 -0.02
N PHE A 51 1.99 0.35 -0.93
CA PHE A 51 2.84 -0.30 -1.92
C PHE A 51 2.53 0.19 -3.33
N LEU A 52 3.56 0.68 -4.02
CA LEU A 52 3.49 1.19 -5.38
C LEU A 52 4.12 0.19 -6.34
N HIS A 53 3.30 -0.37 -7.23
CA HIS A 53 3.73 -1.40 -8.17
C HIS A 53 4.54 -0.85 -9.36
N GLY A 54 5.27 -1.72 -10.04
CA GLY A 54 6.02 -1.40 -11.24
C GLY A 54 5.14 -1.27 -12.51
N ALA A 55 5.76 -0.81 -13.59
CA ALA A 55 5.09 -0.55 -14.87
C ALA A 55 4.35 -1.76 -15.45
N SER A 56 4.86 -2.97 -15.25
CA SER A 56 4.25 -4.22 -15.74
C SER A 56 2.85 -4.51 -15.19
N LEU A 57 2.47 -3.89 -14.07
CA LEU A 57 1.14 -4.00 -13.48
C LEU A 57 0.22 -2.82 -13.80
N CYS A 58 0.70 -1.80 -14.51
CA CYS A 58 -0.14 -0.68 -14.94
C CYS A 58 -1.34 -1.19 -15.75
N SER A 59 -2.54 -0.79 -15.33
CA SER A 59 -3.80 -1.21 -15.97
C SER A 59 -4.98 -0.49 -15.34
N LYS A 60 -6.09 -0.36 -16.08
CA LYS A 60 -7.39 -0.01 -15.51
C LYS A 60 -8.03 -1.17 -14.72
N ASN A 61 -7.52 -2.40 -14.87
CA ASN A 61 -8.00 -3.55 -14.13
C ASN A 61 -7.23 -3.69 -12.80
N MET A 62 -7.90 -3.43 -11.68
CA MET A 62 -7.34 -3.50 -10.34
C MET A 62 -6.72 -4.87 -9.98
N ASN A 63 -7.19 -5.96 -10.58
CA ASN A 63 -6.64 -7.30 -10.32
C ASN A 63 -5.20 -7.47 -10.82
N ARG A 64 -4.68 -6.53 -11.62
CA ARG A 64 -3.29 -6.56 -12.07
C ARG A 64 -2.31 -6.41 -10.90
N SER A 65 -2.61 -5.55 -9.92
CA SER A 65 -1.77 -5.33 -8.74
C SER A 65 -1.69 -6.54 -7.79
N ARG A 66 -2.51 -7.58 -8.02
CA ARG A 66 -2.49 -8.84 -7.25
C ARG A 66 -1.51 -9.88 -7.81
N LYS A 67 -0.81 -9.58 -8.90
CA LYS A 67 0.07 -10.57 -9.56
C LYS A 67 1.43 -10.73 -8.87
N TYR A 68 1.89 -9.75 -8.12
CA TYR A 68 3.09 -9.82 -7.28
C TYR A 68 3.04 -8.75 -6.18
N GLY A 69 4.02 -8.78 -5.27
CA GLY A 69 4.11 -7.85 -4.13
C GLY A 69 3.22 -8.29 -2.97
N PRO A 70 2.84 -7.34 -2.09
CA PRO A 70 2.15 -7.69 -0.86
C PRO A 70 0.78 -8.34 -1.10
N LEU A 71 0.03 -7.94 -2.12
CA LEU A 71 -1.28 -8.53 -2.39
C LEU A 71 -1.18 -10.00 -2.83
N ASP A 72 -0.17 -10.36 -3.64
CA ASP A 72 0.08 -11.75 -4.01
C ASP A 72 0.48 -12.58 -2.79
N ALA A 73 1.35 -12.03 -1.93
CA ALA A 73 1.75 -12.68 -0.69
C ALA A 73 0.56 -12.90 0.26
N ILE A 74 -0.30 -11.90 0.42
CA ILE A 74 -1.52 -11.98 1.25
C ILE A 74 -2.47 -13.06 0.72
N VAL A 75 -2.72 -13.09 -0.59
CA VAL A 75 -3.58 -14.11 -1.24
C VAL A 75 -3.00 -15.52 -1.07
N LYS A 76 -1.68 -15.64 -0.99
CA LYS A 76 -0.97 -16.91 -0.71
C LYS A 76 -0.85 -17.25 0.78
N GLY A 77 -1.51 -16.51 1.66
CA GLY A 77 -1.58 -16.80 3.08
C GLY A 77 -0.59 -16.03 3.98
N ARG A 78 0.19 -15.07 3.43
CA ARG A 78 1.05 -14.21 4.25
C ARG A 78 0.19 -13.26 5.07
N GLN A 79 0.38 -13.25 6.37
CA GLN A 79 -0.17 -12.23 7.26
C GLN A 79 0.81 -11.06 7.37
N ILE A 80 0.27 -9.85 7.41
CA ILE A 80 1.03 -8.62 7.56
C ILE A 80 0.31 -7.80 8.64
N ASP A 81 1.01 -7.46 9.73
CA ASP A 81 0.46 -6.76 10.88
C ASP A 81 0.40 -5.23 10.62
N ALA A 82 -0.21 -4.87 9.49
CA ALA A 82 -0.42 -3.50 9.04
C ALA A 82 -1.62 -3.42 8.10
N LEU A 83 -2.23 -2.24 8.00
CA LEU A 83 -3.08 -1.91 6.86
C LEU A 83 -2.20 -1.85 5.60
N VAL A 84 -2.49 -2.68 4.60
CA VAL A 84 -1.75 -2.64 3.33
C VAL A 84 -2.64 -2.02 2.25
N VAL A 85 -2.20 -0.88 1.74
CA VAL A 85 -2.91 -0.10 0.72
C VAL A 85 -2.14 -0.15 -0.59
N VAL A 86 -2.77 -0.65 -1.63
CA VAL A 86 -2.13 -0.81 -2.94
C VAL A 86 -2.94 -0.09 -4.02
N PRO A 87 -2.56 1.14 -4.36
CA PRO A 87 -3.17 1.85 -5.47
C PRO A 87 -2.90 1.16 -6.80
N GLN A 88 -3.86 1.23 -7.71
CA GLN A 88 -3.72 0.75 -9.08
C GLN A 88 -3.43 1.92 -10.01
N ASN A 89 -2.23 1.98 -10.53
CA ASN A 89 -1.87 2.96 -11.55
C ASN A 89 -2.38 2.50 -12.92
N PRO A 90 -3.21 3.27 -13.62
CA PRO A 90 -3.69 2.91 -14.95
C PRO A 90 -2.59 3.00 -16.02
N GLY A 91 -1.52 3.77 -15.79
CA GLY A 91 -0.39 3.99 -16.67
C GLY A 91 0.27 5.35 -16.43
N GLY A 92 1.49 5.52 -16.94
CA GLY A 92 2.30 6.73 -16.75
C GLY A 92 2.99 6.78 -15.38
N ALA A 93 3.61 7.92 -15.09
CA ALA A 93 4.28 8.16 -13.80
C ALA A 93 3.27 8.15 -12.65
N TRP A 94 3.73 7.72 -11.49
CA TRP A 94 2.96 7.87 -10.24
C TRP A 94 2.80 9.36 -9.91
N ASN A 95 1.60 9.75 -9.48
CA ASN A 95 1.30 11.11 -9.08
C ASN A 95 1.29 11.22 -7.55
N PRO A 96 2.22 11.98 -6.92
CA PRO A 96 2.30 12.12 -5.48
C PRO A 96 1.01 12.62 -4.83
N LYS A 97 0.29 13.56 -5.49
CA LYS A 97 -0.98 14.06 -4.97
C LYS A 97 -2.03 12.96 -4.91
N LYS A 98 -2.16 12.15 -5.96
CA LYS A 98 -3.13 11.03 -5.98
C LYS A 98 -2.79 9.97 -4.95
N ILE A 99 -1.50 9.71 -4.69
CA ILE A 99 -1.08 8.80 -3.60
C ILE A 99 -1.46 9.40 -2.25
N ASN A 100 -1.27 10.72 -2.07
CA ASN A 100 -1.69 11.41 -0.86
C ASN A 100 -3.21 11.34 -0.65
N ASP A 101 -3.99 11.49 -1.70
CA ASP A 101 -5.47 11.42 -1.61
C ASP A 101 -5.91 10.02 -1.14
N VAL A 102 -5.26 8.95 -1.60
CA VAL A 102 -5.47 7.57 -1.10
C VAL A 102 -5.08 7.43 0.37
N LEU A 103 -3.94 8.00 0.79
CA LEU A 103 -3.50 7.99 2.19
C LEU A 103 -4.50 8.72 3.10
N GLU A 104 -4.93 9.91 2.72
CA GLU A 104 -5.88 10.71 3.51
C GLU A 104 -7.25 10.01 3.58
N TRP A 105 -7.70 9.39 2.49
CA TRP A 105 -8.90 8.57 2.51
C TRP A 105 -8.75 7.37 3.49
N THR A 106 -7.59 6.71 3.47
CA THR A 106 -7.32 5.59 4.39
C THR A 106 -7.37 6.05 5.84
N LYS A 107 -6.70 7.14 6.17
CA LYS A 107 -6.72 7.73 7.53
C LYS A 107 -8.12 8.10 8.01
N LYS A 108 -8.99 8.52 7.10
CA LYS A 108 -10.38 8.89 7.43
C LYS A 108 -11.27 7.67 7.67
N ASN A 109 -11.02 6.56 6.99
CA ASN A 109 -11.92 5.42 6.96
C ASN A 109 -11.46 4.22 7.80
N TYR A 110 -10.20 4.23 8.27
CA TYR A 110 -9.61 3.17 9.10
C TYR A 110 -8.95 3.73 10.36
N ALA A 111 -9.09 3.01 11.46
CA ALA A 111 -8.32 3.29 12.67
C ALA A 111 -6.86 2.87 12.41
N CYS A 112 -5.98 3.87 12.21
CA CYS A 112 -4.59 3.61 11.90
C CYS A 112 -3.66 4.58 12.64
N ASP A 113 -2.41 4.14 12.84
CA ASP A 113 -1.36 4.99 13.39
C ASP A 113 -0.80 5.88 12.30
N THR A 114 -1.17 7.15 12.34
CA THR A 114 -0.72 8.15 11.36
C THR A 114 0.76 8.51 11.49
N THR A 115 1.43 8.09 12.57
CA THR A 115 2.88 8.26 12.78
C THR A 115 3.69 7.10 12.23
N ARG A 116 3.04 5.96 11.92
CA ARG A 116 3.67 4.75 11.36
C ARG A 116 3.16 4.47 9.93
N VAL A 117 3.37 5.43 9.03
CA VAL A 117 3.08 5.28 7.59
C VAL A 117 4.35 4.94 6.84
N TYR A 118 4.36 3.82 6.15
CA TYR A 118 5.48 3.33 5.36
C TYR A 118 5.13 3.29 3.88
N VAL A 119 6.08 3.67 3.02
CA VAL A 119 5.88 3.64 1.56
C VAL A 119 6.94 2.78 0.92
N LEU A 120 6.51 1.78 0.16
CA LEU A 120 7.37 0.86 -0.54
C LEU A 120 7.00 0.83 -2.02
N GLY A 121 7.99 0.75 -2.90
CA GLY A 121 7.71 0.63 -4.32
C GLY A 121 8.84 0.02 -5.11
N MET A 122 8.49 -0.60 -6.25
CA MET A 122 9.44 -1.28 -7.11
C MET A 122 9.39 -0.71 -8.54
N SER A 123 10.56 -0.50 -9.14
CA SER A 123 10.72 0.01 -10.51
C SER A 123 9.99 1.35 -10.67
N LEU A 124 8.98 1.46 -11.54
CA LEU A 124 8.12 2.65 -11.62
C LEU A 124 7.52 3.04 -10.26
N GLY A 125 7.17 2.06 -9.42
CA GLY A 125 6.73 2.29 -8.04
C GLY A 125 7.84 2.81 -7.14
N GLY A 126 9.10 2.45 -7.38
CA GLY A 126 10.27 3.02 -6.71
C GLY A 126 10.42 4.51 -7.01
N TYR A 127 10.22 4.93 -8.27
CA TYR A 127 10.12 6.35 -8.63
C TYR A 127 8.98 7.04 -7.88
N GLY A 128 7.76 6.43 -7.90
CA GLY A 128 6.61 6.95 -7.17
C GLY A 128 6.85 7.10 -5.68
N THR A 129 7.59 6.15 -5.07
CA THR A 129 7.97 6.21 -3.65
C THR A 129 8.86 7.42 -3.39
N LEU A 130 9.93 7.62 -4.15
CA LEU A 130 10.84 8.75 -3.95
C LEU A 130 10.15 10.09 -4.24
N ASP A 131 9.35 10.18 -5.29
CA ASP A 131 8.62 11.39 -5.62
C ASP A 131 7.56 11.73 -4.55
N PHE A 132 6.86 10.73 -4.02
CA PHE A 132 5.90 10.92 -2.93
C PHE A 132 6.59 11.37 -1.64
N CYS A 133 7.65 10.67 -1.23
CA CYS A 133 8.39 11.00 -0.01
C CYS A 133 9.09 12.37 -0.08
N GLY A 134 9.61 12.74 -1.23
CA GLY A 134 10.20 14.07 -1.43
C GLY A 134 9.16 15.20 -1.40
N THR A 135 7.92 14.91 -1.86
CA THR A 135 6.82 15.89 -1.87
C THR A 135 6.13 16.01 -0.50
N TYR A 136 5.97 14.88 0.22
CA TYR A 136 5.23 14.80 1.50
C TYR A 136 6.07 14.11 2.59
N PRO A 137 7.29 14.58 2.89
CA PRO A 137 8.19 13.89 3.82
C PRO A 137 7.60 13.74 5.23
N ASP A 138 6.84 14.72 5.69
CA ASP A 138 6.27 14.74 7.05
C ASP A 138 5.11 13.74 7.24
N LYS A 139 4.67 13.07 6.16
CA LYS A 139 3.59 12.07 6.20
C LYS A 139 4.10 10.63 6.24
N VAL A 140 5.43 10.43 6.15
CA VAL A 140 6.04 9.11 5.99
C VAL A 140 7.05 8.87 7.10
N ALA A 141 6.88 7.77 7.83
CA ALA A 141 7.80 7.35 8.88
C ALA A 141 9.10 6.76 8.33
N ALA A 142 9.01 5.97 7.26
CA ALA A 142 10.16 5.45 6.52
C ALA A 142 9.71 4.94 5.13
N ALA A 143 10.67 4.82 4.21
CA ALA A 143 10.35 4.34 2.87
C ALA A 143 11.43 3.40 2.30
N MET A 144 11.00 2.54 1.35
CA MET A 144 11.90 1.66 0.60
C MET A 144 11.62 1.78 -0.89
N ALA A 145 12.65 2.17 -1.65
CA ALA A 145 12.60 2.25 -3.11
C ALA A 145 13.47 1.16 -3.73
N LEU A 146 12.86 0.24 -4.48
CA LEU A 146 13.53 -0.86 -5.17
C LEU A 146 13.63 -0.54 -6.66
N CYS A 147 14.84 -0.54 -7.21
CA CYS A 147 15.12 -0.33 -8.64
C CYS A 147 14.43 0.91 -9.22
N GLY A 148 14.37 2.00 -8.45
CA GLY A 148 13.72 3.25 -8.81
C GLY A 148 14.68 4.43 -8.79
N GLY A 149 14.17 5.59 -9.22
CA GLY A 149 14.86 6.88 -9.14
C GLY A 149 13.88 7.97 -8.68
N CYS A 150 14.32 9.23 -8.69
CA CYS A 150 13.52 10.37 -8.29
C CYS A 150 13.38 11.35 -9.46
N SER A 151 12.13 11.71 -9.79
CA SER A 151 11.83 12.65 -10.87
C SER A 151 11.78 14.11 -10.40
N LEU A 152 11.77 14.34 -9.09
CA LEU A 152 11.71 15.68 -8.50
C LEU A 152 12.98 16.49 -8.79
N LYS A 153 12.81 17.78 -9.08
CA LYS A 153 13.90 18.75 -9.18
C LYS A 153 14.46 19.07 -7.79
N ASP A 154 13.59 19.36 -6.83
CA ASP A 154 13.97 19.53 -5.42
C ASP A 154 13.82 18.19 -4.68
N ARG A 155 14.92 17.70 -4.12
CA ARG A 155 15.02 16.44 -3.40
C ARG A 155 15.26 16.62 -1.91
N SER A 156 15.22 17.84 -1.41
CA SER A 156 15.49 18.17 0.00
C SER A 156 14.59 17.41 0.98
N GLY A 157 13.34 17.13 0.57
CA GLY A 157 12.40 16.34 1.35
C GLY A 157 12.88 14.93 1.64
N LEU A 158 13.67 14.31 0.74
CA LEU A 158 14.16 12.94 0.93
C LEU A 158 15.15 12.80 2.11
N GLY A 159 15.82 13.89 2.49
CA GLY A 159 16.70 13.89 3.65
C GLY A 159 16.00 13.96 5.00
N LYS A 160 14.66 14.08 5.03
CA LYS A 160 13.88 14.25 6.26
C LYS A 160 13.33 12.95 6.84
N LEU A 161 13.48 11.82 6.16
CA LEU A 161 12.95 10.54 6.60
C LEU A 161 13.95 9.40 6.39
N PRO A 162 13.88 8.31 7.18
CA PRO A 162 14.62 7.08 6.92
C PRO A 162 14.25 6.50 5.55
N LEU A 163 15.26 6.31 4.70
CA LEU A 163 15.08 5.88 3.33
C LEU A 163 16.04 4.74 2.98
N TRP A 164 15.49 3.61 2.51
CA TRP A 164 16.25 2.48 2.00
C TRP A 164 16.11 2.40 0.48
N ILE A 165 17.23 2.55 -0.23
CA ILE A 165 17.27 2.47 -1.69
C ILE A 165 18.07 1.24 -2.06
N MET A 166 17.49 0.39 -2.90
CA MET A 166 18.14 -0.78 -3.48
C MET A 166 18.07 -0.71 -5.02
N HIS A 167 19.17 -1.05 -5.66
CA HIS A 167 19.25 -1.01 -7.13
C HIS A 167 19.92 -2.27 -7.69
#